data_a66b724abdf675eb912aeafaeeeee8cf
#
_entry.id   a66b724abdf675eb912aeafaeeeee8cf
#
_cell.length_a   1.000
_cell.length_b   1.000
_cell.length_c   1.000
_cell.angle_alpha   90.00
_cell.angle_beta   90.00
_cell.angle_gamma   90.00
#
_symmetry.space_group_name_H-M   'P 1'
#
loop_
_entity.id
_entity.type
_entity.pdbx_description
1 polymer ?
#
loop_
_entity_poly.entity_id
_entity_poly.type
_entity_poly.pdbx_seq_one_letter_code
_entity_poly.pdbx_strand_id
1 'polypeptide(L)'
;ITAMFDNGALRYIRYHGVEVLRGIAYLLRDKNWGTYGPAIANLKIKQGRTGFSISYDATCSDAEQSLKYQAKIEASADGRLAFSAVGTPLSDFLTNRSGFVILHPLEGVVGKPVEVVHVDGSREKRNFPKIISPGQPIFEIRSLKHTVMPGVTATVLMEGNKFEMEDHRNWMDASYKTYVCSLLDPWPYTLKKGEAFTQSVTLTISGKPTAKASSKSGGAISVAMGKAKGRMPSIGVGVPMAEAQHAVDRADLIAAAKPGQLVFQIDGRKKNQTEAAAAFRALTKRTGVPATLEIVLPAKAPAAEEVDAIGRHLDTCEFEKGIAE
;
A
#
# COMPACT_ATOMS: atom_id res chain seq x y z
N ILE A 1 20.28 4.62 -14.05
CA ILE A 1 19.09 4.37 -13.21
C ILE A 1 19.57 3.99 -11.82
N THR A 2 18.92 4.53 -10.78
CA THR A 2 19.09 4.11 -9.39
C THR A 2 17.74 3.71 -8.80
N ALA A 3 17.73 2.74 -7.88
CA ALA A 3 16.53 2.30 -7.19
C ALA A 3 16.90 1.76 -5.80
N MET A 4 15.94 1.70 -4.91
CA MET A 4 16.04 0.99 -3.63
C MET A 4 15.32 -0.35 -3.75
N PHE A 5 15.95 -1.43 -3.32
CA PHE A 5 15.31 -2.74 -3.21
C PHE A 5 14.78 -2.89 -1.78
N ASP A 6 13.51 -3.19 -1.65
CA ASP A 6 12.81 -3.29 -0.39
C ASP A 6 11.80 -4.46 -0.43
N ASN A 7 12.11 -5.52 0.30
CA ASN A 7 11.29 -6.72 0.45
C ASN A 7 10.63 -7.22 -0.86
N GLY A 8 11.45 -7.41 -1.92
CA GLY A 8 10.98 -7.88 -3.23
C GLY A 8 10.43 -6.78 -4.15
N ALA A 9 10.36 -5.55 -3.71
CA ALA A 9 9.93 -4.42 -4.52
C ALA A 9 11.10 -3.50 -4.89
N LEU A 10 10.98 -2.80 -6.00
CA LEU A 10 11.79 -1.64 -6.30
C LEU A 10 11.05 -0.36 -5.89
N ARG A 11 11.77 0.55 -5.23
CA ARG A 11 11.24 1.85 -4.82
C ARG A 11 12.14 2.97 -5.29
N TYR A 12 11.54 4.16 -5.48
CA TYR A 12 12.24 5.40 -5.82
C TYR A 12 13.17 5.24 -7.02
N ILE A 13 12.62 4.70 -8.12
CA ILE A 13 13.38 4.49 -9.36
C ILE A 13 13.63 5.85 -9.98
N ARG A 14 14.91 6.25 -10.05
CA ARG A 14 15.34 7.57 -10.50
C ARG A 14 16.27 7.50 -11.69
N TYR A 15 16.18 8.53 -12.52
CA TYR A 15 17.10 8.77 -13.62
C TYR A 15 17.65 10.20 -13.50
N HIS A 16 18.98 10.35 -13.44
CA HIS A 16 19.63 11.63 -13.13
C HIS A 16 19.03 12.35 -11.91
N GLY A 17 18.69 11.61 -10.85
CA GLY A 17 18.14 12.16 -9.61
C GLY A 17 16.64 12.46 -9.63
N VAL A 18 15.99 12.45 -10.80
CA VAL A 18 14.54 12.66 -10.93
C VAL A 18 13.82 11.33 -10.79
N GLU A 19 12.75 11.28 -9.99
CA GLU A 19 11.93 10.10 -9.80
C GLU A 19 11.10 9.82 -11.06
N VAL A 20 11.32 8.67 -11.68
CA VAL A 20 10.64 8.21 -12.89
C VAL A 20 9.45 7.33 -12.53
N LEU A 21 9.67 6.38 -11.62
CA LEU A 21 8.64 5.55 -11.01
C LEU A 21 8.85 5.52 -9.50
N ARG A 22 7.74 5.59 -8.77
CA ARG A 22 7.77 5.51 -7.31
C ARG A 22 7.99 4.09 -6.82
N GLY A 23 7.55 3.10 -7.58
CA GLY A 23 7.83 1.70 -7.29
C GLY A 23 7.34 0.72 -8.34
N ILE A 24 7.89 -0.49 -8.31
CA ILE A 24 7.42 -1.68 -9.01
C ILE A 24 7.43 -2.82 -8.00
N ALA A 25 6.29 -3.47 -7.81
CA ALA A 25 6.15 -4.61 -6.91
C ALA A 25 5.37 -5.73 -7.57
N TYR A 26 5.66 -6.98 -7.21
CA TYR A 26 4.85 -8.14 -7.53
C TYR A 26 4.00 -8.47 -6.31
N LEU A 27 2.67 -8.38 -6.45
CA LEU A 27 1.71 -8.54 -5.36
C LEU A 27 0.83 -9.77 -5.58
N LEU A 28 0.49 -10.46 -4.48
CA LEU A 28 -0.58 -11.43 -4.43
C LEU A 28 -1.64 -10.97 -3.43
N ARG A 29 -2.90 -11.05 -3.86
CA ARG A 29 -4.06 -10.77 -3.01
C ARG A 29 -4.86 -12.05 -2.80
N ASP A 30 -5.42 -12.24 -1.62
CA ASP A 30 -6.42 -13.27 -1.38
C ASP A 30 -7.78 -12.89 -1.97
N LYS A 31 -8.77 -13.76 -1.80
CA LYS A 31 -10.17 -13.54 -2.23
C LYS A 31 -10.88 -12.39 -1.49
N ASN A 32 -10.32 -11.91 -0.40
CA ASN A 32 -10.85 -10.83 0.44
C ASN A 32 -10.02 -9.54 0.35
N TRP A 33 -9.15 -9.43 -0.66
CA TRP A 33 -8.23 -8.31 -0.88
C TRP A 33 -7.08 -8.19 0.14
N GLY A 34 -6.90 -9.16 1.02
CA GLY A 34 -5.71 -9.26 1.87
C GLY A 34 -4.45 -9.38 1.02
N THR A 35 -3.34 -8.78 1.44
CA THR A 35 -2.05 -8.85 0.72
C THR A 35 -1.14 -9.83 1.41
N TYR A 36 -0.61 -10.79 0.65
CA TYR A 36 0.43 -11.69 1.15
C TYR A 36 1.77 -10.97 1.25
N GLY A 37 2.45 -11.14 2.38
CA GLY A 37 3.86 -10.78 2.51
C GLY A 37 4.73 -11.88 1.89
N PRO A 38 5.65 -11.56 0.95
CA PRO A 38 6.52 -12.58 0.36
C PRO A 38 7.62 -13.02 1.34
N ALA A 39 7.74 -14.33 1.56
CA ALA A 39 8.92 -14.92 2.18
C ALA A 39 10.01 -15.07 1.11
N ILE A 40 11.04 -14.21 1.18
CA ILE A 40 12.11 -14.14 0.17
C ILE A 40 13.23 -15.13 0.52
N ALA A 41 13.69 -15.86 -0.49
CA ALA A 41 14.81 -16.80 -0.42
C ALA A 41 15.73 -16.63 -1.63
N ASN A 42 16.93 -17.19 -1.55
CA ASN A 42 17.93 -17.23 -2.62
C ASN A 42 18.25 -15.85 -3.24
N LEU A 43 18.15 -14.79 -2.45
CA LEU A 43 18.41 -13.43 -2.90
C LEU A 43 19.85 -13.26 -3.37
N LYS A 44 20.01 -12.83 -4.61
CA LYS A 44 21.31 -12.49 -5.20
C LYS A 44 21.25 -11.08 -5.75
N ILE A 45 22.15 -10.22 -5.31
CA ILE A 45 22.27 -8.84 -5.78
C ILE A 45 23.68 -8.68 -6.37
N LYS A 46 23.73 -8.26 -7.61
CA LYS A 46 24.98 -7.85 -8.29
C LYS A 46 24.84 -6.39 -8.70
N GLN A 47 25.81 -5.59 -8.32
CA GLN A 47 25.86 -4.17 -8.63
C GLN A 47 27.19 -3.83 -9.27
N GLY A 48 27.16 -3.05 -10.35
CA GLY A 48 28.33 -2.62 -11.12
C GLY A 48 28.20 -1.19 -11.62
N ARG A 49 29.24 -0.73 -12.31
CA ARG A 49 29.28 0.63 -12.89
C ARG A 49 28.28 0.82 -14.03
N THR A 50 27.90 -0.26 -14.71
CA THR A 50 27.04 -0.25 -15.91
C THR A 50 25.62 -0.73 -15.64
N GLY A 51 25.29 -1.06 -14.39
CA GLY A 51 23.96 -1.53 -14.02
C GLY A 51 23.95 -2.42 -12.78
N PHE A 52 22.80 -3.02 -12.52
CA PHE A 52 22.61 -3.99 -11.45
C PHE A 52 21.69 -5.12 -11.89
N SER A 53 21.80 -6.26 -11.21
CA SER A 53 20.84 -7.35 -11.33
C SER A 53 20.47 -7.88 -9.94
N ILE A 54 19.20 -8.24 -9.78
CA ILE A 54 18.65 -8.85 -8.57
C ILE A 54 17.87 -10.09 -9.01
N SER A 55 18.06 -11.20 -8.33
CA SER A 55 17.20 -12.38 -8.49
C SER A 55 16.87 -12.97 -7.13
N TYR A 56 15.67 -13.48 -6.98
CA TYR A 56 15.20 -14.12 -5.77
C TYR A 56 14.03 -15.05 -6.03
N ASP A 57 13.81 -15.99 -5.12
CA ASP A 57 12.59 -16.76 -4.99
C ASP A 57 11.73 -16.13 -3.91
N ALA A 58 10.41 -16.21 -4.05
CA ALA A 58 9.48 -15.75 -3.05
C ALA A 58 8.32 -16.73 -2.91
N THR A 59 7.86 -16.92 -1.67
CA THR A 59 6.68 -17.74 -1.38
C THR A 59 5.66 -16.89 -0.63
N CYS A 60 4.42 -16.93 -1.09
CA CYS A 60 3.26 -16.33 -0.45
C CYS A 60 2.30 -17.45 -0.06
N SER A 61 2.00 -17.61 1.22
CA SER A 61 1.17 -18.71 1.72
C SER A 61 0.39 -18.31 2.97
N ASP A 62 -0.71 -19.00 3.17
CA ASP A 62 -1.46 -19.09 4.42
C ASP A 62 -1.73 -20.57 4.76
N ALA A 63 -2.71 -20.84 5.61
CA ALA A 63 -3.07 -22.21 6.00
C ALA A 63 -3.76 -23.01 4.87
N GLU A 64 -4.34 -22.34 3.86
CA GLU A 64 -5.19 -22.94 2.84
C GLU A 64 -4.48 -23.04 1.48
N GLN A 65 -3.65 -22.05 1.13
CA GLN A 65 -3.11 -21.93 -0.21
C GLN A 65 -1.69 -21.38 -0.23
N SER A 66 -0.94 -21.71 -1.29
CA SER A 66 0.43 -21.28 -1.46
C SER A 66 0.77 -21.06 -2.92
N LEU A 67 1.53 -20.02 -3.19
CA LEU A 67 2.11 -19.70 -4.49
C LEU A 67 3.56 -19.26 -4.31
N LYS A 68 4.45 -19.78 -5.14
CA LYS A 68 5.82 -19.30 -5.25
C LYS A 68 6.01 -18.51 -6.54
N TYR A 69 6.94 -17.57 -6.53
CA TYR A 69 7.40 -16.93 -7.77
C TYR A 69 8.90 -16.74 -7.77
N GLN A 70 9.47 -16.79 -8.96
CA GLN A 70 10.87 -16.46 -9.21
C GLN A 70 10.95 -15.10 -9.87
N ALA A 71 11.72 -14.20 -9.30
CA ALA A 71 11.84 -12.83 -9.75
C ALA A 71 13.24 -12.53 -10.28
N LYS A 72 13.30 -11.76 -11.36
CA LYS A 72 14.53 -11.27 -11.94
C LYS A 72 14.39 -9.78 -12.29
N ILE A 73 15.33 -8.98 -11.81
CA ILE A 73 15.42 -7.55 -12.06
C ILE A 73 16.76 -7.26 -12.70
N GLU A 74 16.77 -6.52 -13.78
CA GLU A 74 18.00 -6.10 -14.49
C GLU A 74 17.87 -4.63 -14.87
N ALA A 75 18.89 -3.85 -14.57
CA ALA A 75 18.97 -2.45 -14.99
C ALA A 75 20.33 -2.18 -15.62
N SER A 76 20.34 -1.39 -16.69
CA SER A 76 21.53 -1.04 -17.45
C SER A 76 21.70 0.48 -17.58
N ALA A 77 22.94 0.90 -17.86
CA ALA A 77 23.30 2.31 -17.93
C ALA A 77 22.66 3.05 -19.13
N ASP A 78 22.19 2.32 -20.14
CA ASP A 78 21.48 2.87 -21.30
C ASP A 78 20.04 3.32 -21.00
N GLY A 79 19.58 3.17 -19.76
CA GLY A 79 18.27 3.63 -19.34
C GLY A 79 17.19 2.55 -19.37
N ARG A 80 17.55 1.27 -19.47
CA ARG A 80 16.62 0.15 -19.41
C ARG A 80 16.60 -0.47 -18.02
N LEU A 81 15.39 -0.76 -17.51
CA LEU A 81 15.14 -1.58 -16.32
C LEU A 81 14.03 -2.58 -16.65
N ALA A 82 14.29 -3.87 -16.43
CA ALA A 82 13.32 -4.93 -16.59
C ALA A 82 13.12 -5.66 -15.26
N PHE A 83 11.85 -5.91 -14.90
CA PHE A 83 11.46 -6.73 -13.77
C PHE A 83 10.50 -7.80 -14.27
N SER A 84 10.90 -9.06 -14.22
CA SER A 84 10.09 -10.21 -14.61
C SER A 84 9.85 -11.13 -13.43
N ALA A 85 8.72 -11.84 -13.47
CA ALA A 85 8.37 -12.85 -12.49
C ALA A 85 7.68 -14.03 -13.17
N VAL A 86 8.01 -15.24 -12.70
CA VAL A 86 7.34 -16.51 -13.06
C VAL A 86 6.65 -17.01 -11.80
N GLY A 87 5.34 -16.92 -11.78
CA GLY A 87 4.49 -17.43 -10.69
C GLY A 87 4.13 -18.90 -10.93
N THR A 88 4.16 -19.71 -9.86
CA THR A 88 3.71 -21.11 -9.90
C THR A 88 2.92 -21.40 -8.64
N PRO A 89 1.58 -21.61 -8.74
CA PRO A 89 0.77 -22.03 -7.62
C PRO A 89 1.17 -23.42 -7.12
N LEU A 90 1.37 -23.58 -5.81
CA LEU A 90 1.69 -24.87 -5.19
C LEU A 90 0.43 -25.63 -4.74
N SER A 91 -0.68 -24.91 -4.65
CA SER A 91 -2.05 -25.41 -4.50
C SER A 91 -2.94 -24.64 -5.48
N ASP A 92 -4.21 -25.01 -5.67
CA ASP A 92 -5.17 -24.10 -6.28
C ASP A 92 -5.19 -22.81 -5.45
N PHE A 93 -5.00 -21.65 -6.11
CA PHE A 93 -4.81 -20.36 -5.43
C PHE A 93 -5.92 -19.40 -5.83
N LEU A 94 -6.87 -19.18 -4.92
CA LEU A 94 -8.00 -18.27 -5.13
C LEU A 94 -7.58 -16.83 -4.81
N THR A 95 -7.64 -15.97 -5.81
CA THR A 95 -7.07 -14.61 -5.73
C THR A 95 -7.96 -13.57 -6.40
N ASN A 96 -7.91 -12.35 -5.88
CA ASN A 96 -8.46 -11.18 -6.57
C ASN A 96 -7.43 -10.50 -7.48
N ARG A 97 -6.13 -10.71 -7.22
CA ARG A 97 -5.05 -10.12 -8.03
C ARG A 97 -3.73 -10.84 -7.78
N SER A 98 -3.05 -11.19 -8.87
CA SER A 98 -1.71 -11.76 -8.83
C SER A 98 -0.84 -11.13 -9.90
N GLY A 99 0.18 -10.38 -9.49
CA GLY A 99 1.19 -9.83 -10.39
C GLY A 99 1.61 -8.39 -10.12
N PHE A 100 2.10 -7.71 -11.16
CA PHE A 100 2.77 -6.43 -11.02
C PHE A 100 1.84 -5.27 -10.71
N VAL A 101 2.38 -4.38 -9.87
CA VAL A 101 1.86 -3.05 -9.57
C VAL A 101 2.97 -2.05 -9.79
N ILE A 102 2.68 -0.99 -10.54
CA ILE A 102 3.59 0.11 -10.84
C ILE A 102 3.02 1.38 -10.22
N LEU A 103 3.81 2.08 -9.43
CA LEU A 103 3.45 3.37 -8.86
C LEU A 103 4.15 4.48 -9.64
N HIS A 104 3.37 5.42 -10.17
CA HIS A 104 3.87 6.61 -10.86
C HIS A 104 3.88 7.79 -9.89
N PRO A 105 4.93 8.65 -9.92
CA PRO A 105 4.99 9.81 -9.03
C PRO A 105 3.89 10.82 -9.36
N LEU A 106 3.52 11.67 -8.41
CA LEU A 106 2.66 12.82 -8.68
C LEU A 106 3.47 14.00 -9.21
N GLU A 107 4.66 14.23 -8.65
CA GLU A 107 5.52 15.34 -9.05
C GLU A 107 5.93 15.20 -10.51
N GLY A 108 5.70 16.25 -11.30
CA GLY A 108 6.01 16.28 -12.71
C GLY A 108 5.03 15.50 -13.61
N VAL A 109 4.06 14.76 -13.06
CA VAL A 109 3.14 13.86 -13.78
C VAL A 109 1.69 14.33 -13.75
N VAL A 110 1.21 14.89 -12.63
CA VAL A 110 -0.19 15.33 -12.48
C VAL A 110 -0.63 16.25 -13.61
N GLY A 111 -1.71 15.87 -14.29
CA GLY A 111 -2.29 16.63 -15.41
C GLY A 111 -1.44 16.67 -16.69
N LYS A 112 -0.33 15.93 -16.74
CA LYS A 112 0.57 15.90 -17.90
C LYS A 112 0.14 14.85 -18.91
N PRO A 113 0.53 15.03 -20.20
CA PRO A 113 0.21 14.09 -21.26
C PRO A 113 0.86 12.71 -21.03
N VAL A 114 0.12 11.67 -21.39
CA VAL A 114 0.56 10.29 -21.47
C VAL A 114 0.10 9.67 -22.79
N GLU A 115 0.99 8.99 -23.49
CA GLU A 115 0.64 8.13 -24.61
C GLU A 115 0.37 6.73 -24.08
N VAL A 116 -0.79 6.19 -24.41
CA VAL A 116 -1.24 4.87 -24.01
C VAL A 116 -1.26 3.95 -25.23
N VAL A 117 -0.69 2.76 -25.09
CA VAL A 117 -0.92 1.66 -26.02
C VAL A 117 -1.74 0.62 -25.30
N HIS A 118 -2.85 0.22 -25.87
CA HIS A 118 -3.75 -0.79 -25.33
C HIS A 118 -3.33 -2.22 -25.72
N VAL A 119 -3.95 -3.22 -25.09
CA VAL A 119 -3.64 -4.64 -25.34
C VAL A 119 -3.97 -5.08 -26.78
N ASP A 120 -4.93 -4.43 -27.46
CA ASP A 120 -5.29 -4.63 -28.85
C ASP A 120 -4.37 -3.92 -29.85
N GLY A 121 -3.38 -3.17 -29.35
CA GLY A 121 -2.44 -2.38 -30.16
C GLY A 121 -2.93 -0.97 -30.52
N SER A 122 -4.14 -0.60 -30.17
CA SER A 122 -4.66 0.77 -30.37
C SER A 122 -3.88 1.75 -29.50
N ARG A 123 -3.86 3.02 -29.94
CA ARG A 123 -3.09 4.09 -29.30
C ARG A 123 -3.96 5.29 -29.04
N GLU A 124 -3.82 5.88 -27.85
CA GLU A 124 -4.45 7.14 -27.51
C GLU A 124 -3.51 8.09 -26.78
N LYS A 125 -3.84 9.38 -26.83
CA LYS A 125 -3.20 10.40 -26.02
C LYS A 125 -4.18 10.87 -24.96
N ARG A 126 -3.75 10.79 -23.71
CA ARG A 126 -4.51 11.22 -22.53
C ARG A 126 -3.67 12.13 -21.64
N ASN A 127 -4.27 12.59 -20.58
CA ASN A 127 -3.55 13.22 -19.48
C ASN A 127 -3.75 12.38 -18.21
N PHE A 128 -2.71 12.31 -17.39
CA PHE A 128 -2.92 11.87 -16.02
C PHE A 128 -3.95 12.77 -15.34
N PRO A 129 -4.87 12.24 -14.52
CA PRO A 129 -5.90 13.03 -13.88
C PRO A 129 -5.32 14.19 -13.07
N LYS A 130 -5.79 15.43 -13.32
CA LYS A 130 -5.41 16.60 -12.51
C LYS A 130 -6.18 16.62 -11.19
N ILE A 131 -7.50 16.42 -11.29
CA ILE A 131 -8.40 16.24 -10.14
C ILE A 131 -8.44 14.74 -9.85
N ILE A 132 -8.57 14.35 -8.58
CA ILE A 132 -8.65 12.95 -8.17
C ILE A 132 -9.79 12.27 -8.93
N SER A 133 -9.47 11.20 -9.63
CA SER A 133 -10.44 10.38 -10.36
C SER A 133 -11.01 9.31 -9.42
N PRO A 134 -12.33 9.26 -9.19
CA PRO A 134 -12.94 8.25 -8.31
C PRO A 134 -12.94 6.84 -8.92
N GLY A 135 -12.87 6.74 -10.24
CA GLY A 135 -12.78 5.47 -10.97
C GLY A 135 -11.44 5.33 -11.70
N GLN A 136 -11.28 4.19 -12.37
CA GLN A 136 -10.08 3.91 -13.17
C GLN A 136 -10.05 4.82 -14.41
N PRO A 137 -9.06 5.72 -14.54
CA PRO A 137 -8.97 6.63 -15.68
C PRO A 137 -8.54 5.97 -16.98
N ILE A 138 -7.80 4.86 -16.93
CA ILE A 138 -7.26 4.17 -18.12
C ILE A 138 -7.36 2.65 -17.92
N PHE A 139 -7.90 1.96 -18.93
CA PHE A 139 -8.08 0.52 -18.94
C PHE A 139 -7.25 -0.15 -20.05
N GLU A 140 -7.13 -1.48 -19.98
CA GLU A 140 -6.53 -2.35 -21.01
C GLU A 140 -5.14 -1.91 -21.46
N ILE A 141 -4.32 -1.47 -20.54
CA ILE A 141 -3.01 -0.88 -20.79
C ILE A 141 -1.99 -1.97 -21.13
N ARG A 142 -1.26 -1.77 -22.23
CA ARG A 142 -0.04 -2.49 -22.60
C ARG A 142 1.20 -1.66 -22.31
N SER A 143 1.18 -0.37 -22.64
CA SER A 143 2.26 0.53 -22.28
C SER A 143 1.80 1.96 -22.03
N LEU A 144 2.59 2.67 -21.22
CA LEU A 144 2.43 4.09 -20.93
C LEU A 144 3.74 4.80 -21.27
N LYS A 145 3.66 5.93 -21.99
CA LYS A 145 4.81 6.78 -22.29
C LYS A 145 4.52 8.21 -21.89
N HIS A 146 5.40 8.80 -21.10
CA HIS A 146 5.27 10.19 -20.64
C HIS A 146 6.63 10.88 -20.52
N THR A 147 6.61 12.21 -20.48
CA THR A 147 7.81 13.03 -20.25
C THR A 147 8.17 13.00 -18.77
N VAL A 148 9.44 12.71 -18.46
CA VAL A 148 10.00 12.71 -17.09
C VAL A 148 10.61 14.07 -16.77
N MET A 149 11.36 14.61 -17.72
CA MET A 149 12.00 15.92 -17.66
C MET A 149 12.23 16.43 -19.09
N PRO A 150 12.56 17.71 -19.32
CA PRO A 150 12.82 18.24 -20.65
C PRO A 150 13.85 17.40 -21.42
N GLY A 151 13.46 16.91 -22.60
CA GLY A 151 14.27 16.06 -23.45
C GLY A 151 14.32 14.57 -23.07
N VAL A 152 13.62 14.13 -22.01
CA VAL A 152 13.63 12.73 -21.55
C VAL A 152 12.22 12.20 -21.43
N THR A 153 11.98 11.04 -22.01
CA THR A 153 10.72 10.29 -21.89
C THR A 153 10.95 8.93 -21.23
N ALA A 154 9.96 8.46 -20.50
CA ALA A 154 9.89 7.10 -19.97
C ALA A 154 8.77 6.33 -20.68
N THR A 155 9.07 5.10 -21.10
CA THR A 155 8.10 4.14 -21.59
C THR A 155 8.08 2.97 -20.63
N VAL A 156 6.90 2.64 -20.09
CA VAL A 156 6.66 1.48 -19.23
C VAL A 156 5.85 0.46 -20.03
N LEU A 157 6.46 -0.63 -20.43
CA LEU A 157 5.83 -1.76 -21.10
C LEU A 157 5.47 -2.81 -20.06
N MET A 158 4.25 -3.34 -20.13
CA MET A 158 3.69 -4.33 -19.21
C MET A 158 3.19 -5.54 -19.98
N GLU A 159 3.62 -6.74 -19.60
CA GLU A 159 3.33 -7.98 -20.32
C GLU A 159 2.80 -9.08 -19.40
N GLY A 160 2.14 -10.06 -19.98
CA GLY A 160 1.61 -11.26 -19.30
C GLY A 160 0.14 -11.16 -18.90
N ASN A 161 -0.44 -9.96 -18.92
CA ASN A 161 -1.87 -9.71 -18.74
C ASN A 161 -2.20 -8.27 -19.18
N LYS A 162 -3.46 -7.87 -19.07
CA LYS A 162 -3.89 -6.48 -19.23
C LYS A 162 -3.78 -5.73 -17.91
N PHE A 163 -3.47 -4.45 -18.02
CA PHE A 163 -3.30 -3.56 -16.87
C PHE A 163 -4.33 -2.43 -16.93
N GLU A 164 -4.61 -1.85 -15.77
CA GLU A 164 -5.43 -0.66 -15.66
C GLU A 164 -4.84 0.31 -14.64
N MET A 165 -5.21 1.59 -14.76
CA MET A 165 -4.73 2.63 -13.85
C MET A 165 -5.81 2.97 -12.82
N GLU A 166 -5.38 3.20 -11.60
CA GLU A 166 -6.15 3.76 -10.50
C GLU A 166 -5.49 5.06 -10.04
N ASP A 167 -6.29 6.06 -9.76
CA ASP A 167 -5.81 7.27 -9.08
C ASP A 167 -5.69 6.97 -7.58
N HIS A 168 -4.50 6.59 -7.17
CA HIS A 168 -4.25 6.09 -5.82
C HIS A 168 -4.38 7.17 -4.73
N ARG A 169 -4.54 8.45 -5.13
CA ARG A 169 -4.88 9.53 -4.20
C ARG A 169 -6.25 9.34 -3.54
N ASN A 170 -7.16 8.56 -4.17
CA ASN A 170 -8.41 8.12 -3.54
C ASN A 170 -8.18 7.31 -2.25
N TRP A 171 -7.01 6.69 -2.12
CA TRP A 171 -6.60 5.89 -0.97
C TRP A 171 -5.53 6.61 -0.14
N MET A 172 -5.44 7.94 -0.29
CA MET A 172 -4.48 8.81 0.41
C MET A 172 -3.01 8.47 0.14
N ASP A 173 -2.71 7.81 -0.98
CA ASP A 173 -1.35 7.57 -1.45
C ASP A 173 -0.92 8.63 -2.48
N ALA A 174 0.34 9.00 -2.47
CA ALA A 174 0.89 10.03 -3.35
C ALA A 174 1.37 9.44 -4.69
N SER A 175 0.49 8.72 -5.41
CA SER A 175 0.82 8.05 -6.68
C SER A 175 -0.40 7.86 -7.58
N TYR A 176 -0.15 7.62 -8.89
CA TYR A 176 -1.05 6.83 -9.73
C TYR A 176 -0.54 5.40 -9.71
N LYS A 177 -1.45 4.44 -9.63
CA LYS A 177 -1.13 3.01 -9.59
C LYS A 177 -1.63 2.33 -10.85
N THR A 178 -0.71 1.76 -11.63
CA THR A 178 -1.03 0.84 -12.71
C THR A 178 -0.86 -0.57 -12.20
N TYR A 179 -1.86 -1.43 -12.39
CA TYR A 179 -1.87 -2.78 -11.83
C TYR A 179 -2.41 -3.81 -12.81
N VAL A 180 -1.92 -5.03 -12.65
CA VAL A 180 -2.34 -6.20 -13.42
C VAL A 180 -3.71 -6.71 -12.96
N CYS A 181 -4.41 -7.41 -13.86
CA CYS A 181 -5.75 -7.98 -13.68
C CYS A 181 -6.82 -6.90 -13.49
N SER A 182 -7.48 -6.61 -14.60
CA SER A 182 -8.57 -5.64 -14.64
C SER A 182 -9.72 -6.02 -13.71
N LEU A 183 -10.31 -5.04 -13.03
CA LEU A 183 -11.54 -5.23 -12.26
C LEU A 183 -12.78 -5.44 -13.13
N LEU A 184 -12.66 -5.26 -14.47
CA LEU A 184 -13.70 -5.60 -15.43
C LEU A 184 -13.75 -7.10 -15.73
N ASP A 185 -12.68 -7.84 -15.42
CA ASP A 185 -12.65 -9.30 -15.51
C ASP A 185 -13.25 -9.93 -14.25
N PRO A 186 -13.75 -11.17 -14.32
CA PRO A 186 -14.25 -11.87 -13.13
C PRO A 186 -13.20 -11.99 -12.01
N TRP A 187 -13.60 -11.67 -10.80
CA TRP A 187 -12.82 -11.86 -9.58
C TRP A 187 -13.74 -12.29 -8.42
N PRO A 188 -13.27 -13.13 -7.45
CA PRO A 188 -11.98 -13.80 -7.45
C PRO A 188 -11.86 -14.84 -8.57
N TYR A 189 -10.62 -15.18 -8.96
CA TYR A 189 -10.31 -16.23 -9.92
C TYR A 189 -9.29 -17.23 -9.34
N THR A 190 -9.27 -18.44 -9.90
CA THR A 190 -8.37 -19.48 -9.41
C THR A 190 -7.18 -19.66 -10.34
N LEU A 191 -5.98 -19.49 -9.81
CA LEU A 191 -4.75 -19.95 -10.43
C LEU A 191 -4.56 -21.44 -10.12
N LYS A 192 -4.49 -22.28 -11.14
CA LYS A 192 -4.45 -23.73 -10.97
C LYS A 192 -3.08 -24.20 -10.50
N LYS A 193 -3.08 -25.18 -9.58
CA LYS A 193 -1.86 -25.81 -9.08
C LYS A 193 -0.95 -26.27 -10.23
N GLY A 194 0.32 -25.85 -10.19
CA GLY A 194 1.36 -26.23 -11.15
C GLY A 194 1.33 -25.47 -12.46
N GLU A 195 0.29 -24.69 -12.78
CA GLU A 195 0.23 -23.88 -14.00
C GLU A 195 1.05 -22.59 -13.82
N ALA A 196 2.24 -22.58 -14.42
CA ALA A 196 3.11 -21.43 -14.36
C ALA A 196 2.62 -20.30 -15.27
N PHE A 197 2.76 -19.06 -14.82
CA PHE A 197 2.46 -17.87 -15.60
C PHE A 197 3.59 -16.83 -15.46
N THR A 198 3.82 -16.10 -16.54
CA THR A 198 4.90 -15.11 -16.61
C THR A 198 4.35 -13.73 -16.81
N GLN A 199 4.91 -12.77 -16.10
CA GLN A 199 4.62 -11.34 -16.27
C GLN A 199 5.92 -10.54 -16.25
N SER A 200 5.92 -9.38 -16.90
CA SER A 200 7.06 -8.48 -16.86
C SER A 200 6.65 -7.01 -16.94
N VAL A 201 7.51 -6.17 -16.39
CA VAL A 201 7.48 -4.72 -16.52
C VAL A 201 8.84 -4.26 -17.02
N THR A 202 8.86 -3.57 -18.16
CA THR A 202 10.09 -2.98 -18.71
C THR A 202 9.94 -1.47 -18.77
N LEU A 203 10.81 -0.76 -18.03
CA LEU A 203 10.99 0.69 -18.14
C LEU A 203 12.12 0.96 -19.12
N THR A 204 11.86 1.82 -20.10
CA THR A 204 12.86 2.34 -21.03
C THR A 204 12.89 3.86 -20.97
N ILE A 205 14.04 4.43 -20.67
CA ILE A 205 14.29 5.87 -20.70
C ILE A 205 14.91 6.23 -22.04
N SER A 206 14.35 7.22 -22.70
CA SER A 206 14.81 7.70 -24.01
C SER A 206 15.04 9.20 -24.00
N GLY A 207 16.03 9.65 -24.79
CA GLY A 207 16.40 11.06 -24.89
C GLY A 207 17.56 11.46 -23.97
N LYS A 208 17.90 12.75 -24.02
CA LYS A 208 18.93 13.33 -23.15
C LYS A 208 18.38 14.56 -22.45
N PRO A 209 18.74 14.79 -21.18
CA PRO A 209 18.33 16.00 -20.48
C PRO A 209 18.80 17.24 -21.21
N THR A 210 17.89 18.13 -21.59
CA THR A 210 18.22 19.42 -22.25
C THR A 210 18.55 20.53 -21.26
N ALA A 211 18.17 20.32 -19.98
CA ALA A 211 18.58 21.17 -18.86
C ALA A 211 19.36 20.32 -17.85
N LYS A 212 20.41 20.89 -17.23
CA LYS A 212 20.95 20.25 -16.02
C LYS A 212 19.80 20.08 -15.04
N ALA A 213 19.43 18.84 -14.72
CA ALA A 213 18.62 18.59 -13.57
C ALA A 213 19.30 19.34 -12.42
N SER A 214 18.64 20.36 -11.89
CA SER A 214 19.12 20.98 -10.66
C SER A 214 18.96 19.88 -9.62
N SER A 215 20.00 19.08 -9.41
CA SER A 215 20.16 18.38 -8.17
C SER A 215 20.21 19.51 -7.15
N LYS A 216 19.10 19.79 -6.49
CA LYS A 216 19.18 20.44 -5.20
C LYS A 216 19.99 19.45 -4.37
N SER A 217 21.32 19.62 -4.44
CA SER A 217 22.22 18.94 -3.51
C SER A 217 21.63 19.23 -2.15
N GLY A 218 21.43 18.19 -1.37
CA GLY A 218 20.86 18.30 -0.05
C GLY A 218 21.71 19.25 0.82
N GLY A 219 21.49 20.54 0.65
CA GLY A 219 21.91 21.52 1.64
C GLY A 219 21.21 21.14 2.95
N ALA A 220 21.91 21.31 4.05
CA ALA A 220 21.34 21.08 5.36
C ALA A 220 19.97 21.78 5.44
N ILE A 221 18.92 21.01 5.71
CA ILE A 221 17.60 21.58 5.95
C ILE A 221 17.68 22.25 7.31
N SER A 222 17.65 23.58 7.33
CA SER A 222 17.56 24.33 8.58
C SER A 222 16.10 24.42 8.99
N VAL A 223 15.76 23.84 10.12
CA VAL A 223 14.45 23.95 10.74
C VAL A 223 14.56 24.96 11.87
N ALA A 224 13.92 26.13 11.72
CA ALA A 224 13.81 27.11 12.78
C ALA A 224 12.40 27.04 13.38
N MET A 225 12.31 26.94 14.70
CA MET A 225 11.05 27.02 15.41
C MET A 225 10.60 28.50 15.46
N GLY A 226 9.49 28.81 14.80
CA GLY A 226 8.85 30.12 14.88
C GLY A 226 8.05 30.29 16.17
N LYS A 227 7.47 31.47 16.35
CA LYS A 227 6.51 31.72 17.46
C LYS A 227 5.28 30.82 17.26
N ALA A 228 4.78 30.24 18.36
CA ALA A 228 3.53 29.46 18.34
C ALA A 228 2.38 30.32 17.77
N LYS A 229 1.71 29.78 16.73
CA LYS A 229 0.56 30.46 16.08
C LYS A 229 -0.79 29.89 16.51
N GLY A 230 -0.79 28.87 17.36
CA GLY A 230 -1.99 28.21 17.86
C GLY A 230 -1.65 27.08 18.82
N ARG A 231 -2.69 26.44 19.33
CA ARG A 231 -2.57 25.25 20.17
C ARG A 231 -2.85 24.03 19.31
N MET A 232 -2.01 23.01 19.41
CA MET A 232 -2.24 21.74 18.73
C MET A 232 -3.51 21.08 19.29
N PRO A 233 -4.40 20.54 18.46
CA PRO A 233 -5.54 19.77 18.94
C PRO A 233 -5.07 18.59 19.79
N SER A 234 -5.94 18.13 20.70
CA SER A 234 -5.70 16.92 21.46
C SER A 234 -5.59 15.71 20.52
N ILE A 235 -4.56 14.88 20.70
CA ILE A 235 -4.36 13.66 19.93
C ILE A 235 -4.83 12.48 20.77
N GLY A 236 -5.70 11.64 20.19
CA GLY A 236 -6.15 10.40 20.82
C GLY A 236 -5.31 9.19 20.37
N VAL A 237 -5.35 8.13 21.18
CA VAL A 237 -4.78 6.82 20.85
C VAL A 237 -5.90 5.80 20.79
N GLY A 238 -6.04 5.11 19.64
CA GLY A 238 -6.97 4.01 19.45
C GLY A 238 -6.41 2.71 20.02
N VAL A 239 -7.22 1.94 20.74
CA VAL A 239 -6.87 0.63 21.29
C VAL A 239 -7.95 -0.37 20.88
N PRO A 240 -7.68 -1.26 19.90
CA PRO A 240 -8.63 -2.29 19.51
C PRO A 240 -8.71 -3.41 20.55
N MET A 241 -9.81 -4.17 20.55
CA MET A 241 -10.02 -5.29 21.48
C MET A 241 -8.88 -6.30 21.53
N ALA A 242 -8.28 -6.60 20.36
CA ALA A 242 -7.19 -7.57 20.25
C ALA A 242 -5.92 -7.13 21.00
N GLU A 243 -5.73 -5.83 21.16
CA GLU A 243 -4.54 -5.23 21.80
C GLU A 243 -4.82 -4.74 23.23
N ALA A 244 -6.02 -4.94 23.75
CA ALA A 244 -6.47 -4.38 25.03
C ALA A 244 -5.55 -4.75 26.19
N GLN A 245 -5.20 -6.03 26.34
CA GLN A 245 -4.32 -6.49 27.40
C GLN A 245 -2.88 -6.00 27.20
N HIS A 246 -2.37 -6.05 25.97
CA HIS A 246 -1.04 -5.53 25.65
C HIS A 246 -0.92 -4.02 25.97
N ALA A 247 -1.97 -3.25 25.70
CA ALA A 247 -2.00 -1.83 26.07
C ALA A 247 -1.94 -1.61 27.59
N VAL A 248 -2.62 -2.47 28.38
CA VAL A 248 -2.50 -2.46 29.85
C VAL A 248 -1.07 -2.74 30.30
N ASP A 249 -0.42 -3.73 29.71
CA ASP A 249 0.96 -4.11 30.05
C ASP A 249 1.96 -2.97 29.72
N ARG A 250 1.62 -2.11 28.78
CA ARG A 250 2.41 -0.94 28.33
C ARG A 250 1.79 0.42 28.68
N ALA A 251 0.97 0.46 29.73
CA ALA A 251 0.28 1.68 30.15
C ALA A 251 1.22 2.85 30.46
N ASP A 252 2.43 2.56 30.93
CA ASP A 252 3.51 3.52 31.17
C ASP A 252 3.92 4.26 29.88
N LEU A 253 4.07 3.56 28.77
CA LEU A 253 4.40 4.16 27.47
C LEU A 253 3.27 5.03 26.94
N ILE A 254 2.01 4.57 27.11
CA ILE A 254 0.83 5.35 26.71
C ILE A 254 0.75 6.63 27.56
N ALA A 255 0.93 6.54 28.87
CA ALA A 255 0.94 7.69 29.75
C ALA A 255 2.09 8.67 29.42
N ALA A 256 3.27 8.15 29.09
CA ALA A 256 4.42 8.97 28.67
C ALA A 256 4.15 9.77 27.37
N ALA A 257 3.39 9.20 26.44
CA ALA A 257 2.96 9.89 25.20
C ALA A 257 1.95 11.01 25.45
N LYS A 258 1.34 11.09 26.63
CA LYS A 258 0.37 12.11 27.05
C LYS A 258 -0.76 12.31 26.04
N PRO A 259 -1.47 11.26 25.62
CA PRO A 259 -2.62 11.44 24.74
C PRO A 259 -3.72 12.23 25.46
N GLY A 260 -4.49 12.99 24.72
CA GLY A 260 -5.61 13.73 25.28
C GLY A 260 -6.85 12.87 25.50
N GLN A 261 -6.94 11.73 24.80
CA GLN A 261 -7.99 10.73 24.97
C GLN A 261 -7.54 9.36 24.51
N LEU A 262 -8.20 8.31 25.01
CA LEU A 262 -8.14 6.95 24.46
C LEU A 262 -9.43 6.67 23.71
N VAL A 263 -9.35 5.96 22.59
CA VAL A 263 -10.51 5.48 21.83
C VAL A 263 -10.50 3.96 21.89
N PHE A 264 -11.44 3.38 22.58
CA PHE A 264 -11.60 1.95 22.70
C PHE A 264 -12.62 1.44 21.70
N GLN A 265 -12.34 0.31 21.06
CA GLN A 265 -13.29 -0.31 20.17
C GLN A 265 -13.79 -1.62 20.76
N ILE A 266 -15.12 -1.77 20.91
CA ILE A 266 -15.77 -3.04 21.25
C ILE A 266 -16.57 -3.52 20.05
N ASP A 267 -16.27 -4.73 19.58
CA ASP A 267 -17.00 -5.39 18.50
C ASP A 267 -17.98 -6.43 19.07
N GLY A 268 -19.27 -6.13 19.04
CA GLY A 268 -20.35 -6.99 19.53
C GLY A 268 -20.47 -8.36 18.84
N ARG A 269 -19.74 -8.58 17.75
CA ARG A 269 -19.66 -9.87 17.04
C ARG A 269 -18.59 -10.81 17.63
N LYS A 270 -17.70 -10.30 18.47
CA LYS A 270 -16.56 -11.04 19.06
C LYS A 270 -16.94 -11.60 20.44
N LYS A 271 -16.26 -12.67 20.86
CA LYS A 271 -16.54 -13.34 22.13
C LYS A 271 -15.82 -12.73 23.34
N ASN A 272 -14.72 -12.01 23.13
CA ASN A 272 -13.83 -11.49 24.18
C ASN A 272 -14.16 -10.06 24.63
N GLN A 273 -15.44 -9.66 24.55
CA GLN A 273 -15.87 -8.31 24.90
C GLN A 273 -15.66 -7.99 26.39
N THR A 274 -15.97 -8.95 27.27
CA THR A 274 -15.86 -8.78 28.73
C THR A 274 -14.40 -8.58 29.15
N GLU A 275 -13.48 -9.39 28.61
CA GLU A 275 -12.06 -9.29 28.90
C GLU A 275 -11.48 -7.97 28.37
N ALA A 276 -11.90 -7.55 27.16
CA ALA A 276 -11.49 -6.29 26.59
C ALA A 276 -12.01 -5.09 27.41
N ALA A 277 -13.27 -5.13 27.84
CA ALA A 277 -13.86 -4.08 28.69
C ALA A 277 -13.10 -3.96 30.02
N ALA A 278 -12.76 -5.07 30.66
CA ALA A 278 -11.97 -5.08 31.88
C ALA A 278 -10.57 -4.50 31.67
N ALA A 279 -9.91 -4.85 30.56
CA ALA A 279 -8.61 -4.33 30.19
C ALA A 279 -8.66 -2.80 29.91
N PHE A 280 -9.68 -2.33 29.18
CA PHE A 280 -9.87 -0.91 28.91
C PHE A 280 -10.08 -0.10 30.19
N ARG A 281 -10.87 -0.60 31.14
CA ARG A 281 -11.01 0.01 32.46
C ARG A 281 -9.68 0.09 33.22
N ALA A 282 -8.94 -1.01 33.23
CA ALA A 282 -7.63 -1.05 33.88
C ALA A 282 -6.67 -0.04 33.24
N LEU A 283 -6.68 0.10 31.92
CA LEU A 283 -5.85 1.05 31.18
C LEU A 283 -6.23 2.50 31.53
N THR A 284 -7.51 2.85 31.51
CA THR A 284 -8.00 4.18 31.89
C THR A 284 -7.59 4.53 33.31
N LYS A 285 -7.78 3.60 34.26
CA LYS A 285 -7.38 3.77 35.67
C LYS A 285 -5.89 3.97 35.83
N ARG A 286 -5.05 3.23 35.09
CA ARG A 286 -3.57 3.33 35.17
C ARG A 286 -3.03 4.58 34.53
N THR A 287 -3.62 5.05 33.42
CA THR A 287 -3.12 6.19 32.66
C THR A 287 -3.73 7.51 33.13
N GLY A 288 -4.93 7.49 33.73
CA GLY A 288 -5.72 8.69 34.06
C GLY A 288 -6.22 9.46 32.82
N VAL A 289 -6.13 8.86 31.62
CA VAL A 289 -6.53 9.49 30.36
C VAL A 289 -8.02 9.26 30.12
N PRO A 290 -8.80 10.30 29.75
CA PRO A 290 -10.21 10.14 29.38
C PRO A 290 -10.36 9.16 28.21
N ALA A 291 -11.45 8.40 28.18
CA ALA A 291 -11.70 7.43 27.14
C ALA A 291 -13.06 7.65 26.44
N THR A 292 -13.07 7.37 25.14
CA THR A 292 -14.28 7.26 24.32
C THR A 292 -14.43 5.81 23.89
N LEU A 293 -15.65 5.29 23.90
CA LEU A 293 -15.96 3.94 23.50
C LEU A 293 -16.64 3.95 22.12
N GLU A 294 -16.02 3.28 21.16
CA GLU A 294 -16.57 3.01 19.83
C GLU A 294 -17.13 1.59 19.81
N ILE A 295 -18.41 1.44 19.45
CA ILE A 295 -19.11 0.15 19.51
C ILE A 295 -19.49 -0.28 18.10
N VAL A 296 -19.06 -1.48 17.70
CA VAL A 296 -19.51 -2.11 16.46
C VAL A 296 -20.69 -3.02 16.77
N LEU A 297 -21.88 -2.65 16.26
CA LEU A 297 -23.09 -3.42 16.44
C LEU A 297 -23.05 -4.72 15.59
N PRO A 298 -23.62 -5.84 16.10
CA PRO A 298 -23.69 -7.09 15.35
C PRO A 298 -24.51 -7.04 14.07
N ALA A 299 -25.46 -6.08 13.95
CA ALA A 299 -26.41 -5.94 12.85
C ALA A 299 -27.29 -7.19 12.60
N LYS A 300 -27.68 -7.86 13.69
CA LYS A 300 -28.55 -9.05 13.68
C LYS A 300 -29.98 -8.75 14.16
N ALA A 301 -30.19 -7.63 14.83
CA ALA A 301 -31.44 -7.14 15.37
C ALA A 301 -31.58 -5.64 15.07
N PRO A 302 -32.76 -5.01 15.32
CA PRO A 302 -32.90 -3.57 15.27
C PRO A 302 -31.85 -2.85 16.10
N ALA A 303 -31.26 -1.77 15.58
CA ALA A 303 -30.13 -1.08 16.22
C ALA A 303 -30.42 -0.68 17.68
N ALA A 304 -31.63 -0.26 18.01
CA ALA A 304 -32.01 0.10 19.36
C ALA A 304 -31.87 -1.08 20.32
N GLU A 305 -32.33 -2.28 19.94
CA GLU A 305 -32.23 -3.49 20.76
C GLU A 305 -30.77 -3.91 20.98
N GLU A 306 -29.92 -3.77 19.95
CA GLU A 306 -28.49 -4.07 20.05
C GLU A 306 -27.77 -3.06 20.94
N VAL A 307 -28.11 -1.78 20.85
CA VAL A 307 -27.58 -0.74 21.75
C VAL A 307 -27.95 -1.00 23.18
N ASP A 308 -29.23 -1.32 23.46
CA ASP A 308 -29.70 -1.64 24.81
C ASP A 308 -29.02 -2.90 25.37
N ALA A 309 -28.78 -3.91 24.52
CA ALA A 309 -28.09 -5.13 24.93
C ALA A 309 -26.62 -4.85 25.30
N ILE A 310 -25.94 -4.00 24.53
CA ILE A 310 -24.57 -3.60 24.82
C ILE A 310 -24.53 -2.70 26.05
N GLY A 311 -25.46 -1.75 26.19
CA GLY A 311 -25.60 -0.92 27.39
C GLY A 311 -25.65 -1.77 28.66
N ARG A 312 -26.56 -2.72 28.72
CA ARG A 312 -26.66 -3.67 29.86
C ARG A 312 -25.36 -4.45 30.09
N HIS A 313 -24.67 -4.84 29.05
CA HIS A 313 -23.38 -5.52 29.17
C HIS A 313 -22.29 -4.61 29.75
N LEU A 314 -22.23 -3.36 29.31
CA LEU A 314 -21.26 -2.36 29.81
C LEU A 314 -21.56 -2.02 31.28
N ASP A 315 -22.82 -1.93 31.69
CA ASP A 315 -23.24 -1.75 33.08
C ASP A 315 -22.71 -2.87 33.96
N THR A 316 -22.81 -4.13 33.52
CA THR A 316 -22.26 -5.28 34.26
C THR A 316 -20.71 -5.24 34.34
N CYS A 317 -20.06 -4.55 33.42
CA CYS A 317 -18.60 -4.34 33.39
C CYS A 317 -18.18 -3.08 34.18
N GLU A 318 -19.12 -2.36 34.87
CA GLU A 318 -18.87 -1.11 35.62
C GLU A 318 -18.20 -0.01 34.77
N PHE A 319 -18.55 0.16 33.52
CA PHE A 319 -17.96 1.14 32.62
C PHE A 319 -18.42 2.57 32.88
N GLU A 320 -19.49 2.77 33.64
CA GLU A 320 -20.18 4.06 33.84
C GLU A 320 -19.37 5.19 34.51
N LYS A 321 -18.24 4.91 35.10
CA LYS A 321 -17.50 5.94 35.90
C LYS A 321 -16.25 6.47 35.21
N GLY A 322 -16.24 6.66 33.91
CA GLY A 322 -15.04 7.16 33.24
C GLY A 322 -15.16 7.47 31.75
N ILE A 323 -16.36 7.35 31.18
CA ILE A 323 -16.62 7.75 29.80
C ILE A 323 -17.17 9.18 29.82
N ALA A 324 -16.48 10.10 29.13
CA ALA A 324 -17.03 11.42 28.88
C ALA A 324 -18.18 11.30 27.86
N GLU A 325 -19.34 11.92 28.16
CA GLU A 325 -20.45 12.05 27.23
C GLU A 325 -20.07 12.81 25.97
#